data_42ce371aad407065a23d4ffab73f71be
#
_entry.id   42ce371aad407065a23d4ffab73f71be
#
_cell.length_a   1.000
_cell.length_b   1.000
_cell.length_c   1.000
_cell.angle_alpha   90.00
_cell.angle_beta   90.00
_cell.angle_gamma   90.00
#
_symmetry.space_group_name_H-M   'P 1'
#
loop_
_entity.id
_entity.type
_entity.pdbx_description
1 polymer ?
#
loop_
_entity_poly.entity_id
_entity_poly.type
_entity_poly.pdbx_seq_one_letter_code
_entity_poly.pdbx_strand_id
1 'polypeptide(L)'
;MINHYFSQFLMFDHIAQPISYQHIELSFPVHLDIKRLDLVHPQISGNKFFKLKYNLLAAKEQGLSSILTFGGAYSNHIAATAYAAHLFGLKSIGIIRGEELAGKPLNPTLAKAQSLGMQLHFVSRHEYRLRDEANYLQQLQQQFPQTYIIPEGGTNELAVQGCQEILSQYDLEQYDVICCAVGTGGTISG
;
A
#
# COMPACT_ATOMS: atom_id res chain seq x y z
N MET A 1 25.07 9.44 11.79
CA MET A 1 24.28 9.04 10.59
C MET A 1 23.70 7.61 10.69
N ILE A 2 24.41 6.62 11.21
CA ILE A 2 23.94 5.21 11.30
C ILE A 2 22.71 5.03 12.22
N ASN A 3 22.60 5.79 13.33
CA ASN A 3 21.48 5.69 14.26
C ASN A 3 20.13 6.19 13.71
N HIS A 4 20.12 7.07 12.71
CA HIS A 4 18.88 7.58 12.13
C HIS A 4 18.24 6.59 11.14
N TYR A 5 19.07 5.82 10.43
CA TYR A 5 18.63 4.75 9.52
C TYR A 5 17.96 3.60 10.28
N PHE A 6 18.57 3.15 11.38
CA PHE A 6 18.02 2.05 12.20
C PHE A 6 16.65 2.41 12.82
N SER A 7 16.46 3.67 13.25
CA SER A 7 15.19 4.08 13.86
C SER A 7 14.03 4.13 12.86
N GLN A 8 14.31 4.40 11.59
CA GLN A 8 13.27 4.47 10.55
C GLN A 8 12.85 3.09 10.02
N PHE A 9 13.78 2.13 9.95
CA PHE A 9 13.49 0.73 9.60
C PHE A 9 12.56 0.09 10.63
N LEU A 10 12.78 0.39 11.91
CA LEU A 10 11.98 -0.11 13.02
C LEU A 10 10.54 0.45 13.06
N MET A 11 10.23 1.54 12.31
CA MET A 11 8.91 2.18 12.41
C MET A 11 7.76 1.25 11.98
N PHE A 12 7.89 0.52 10.88
CA PHE A 12 6.87 -0.45 10.46
C PHE A 12 6.82 -1.66 11.37
N ASP A 13 7.98 -2.15 11.81
CA ASP A 13 8.06 -3.33 12.68
C ASP A 13 7.45 -3.07 14.07
N HIS A 14 7.54 -1.82 14.57
CA HIS A 14 6.92 -1.43 15.85
C HIS A 14 5.39 -1.34 15.82
N ILE A 15 4.78 -1.12 14.64
CA ILE A 15 3.33 -1.05 14.50
C ILE A 15 2.71 -2.36 14.01
N ALA A 16 3.53 -3.32 13.61
CA ALA A 16 3.07 -4.63 13.17
C ALA A 16 2.53 -5.44 14.34
N GLN A 17 1.33 -6.01 14.15
CA GLN A 17 0.80 -7.03 15.04
C GLN A 17 1.29 -8.42 14.59
N PRO A 18 1.42 -9.38 15.52
CA PRO A 18 1.72 -10.76 15.16
C PRO A 18 0.68 -11.31 14.17
N ILE A 19 1.16 -11.92 13.10
CA ILE A 19 0.28 -12.52 12.08
C ILE A 19 -0.10 -13.92 12.53
N SER A 20 -1.39 -14.13 12.78
CA SER A 20 -1.94 -15.42 13.17
C SER A 20 -2.33 -16.25 11.95
N TYR A 21 -2.45 -17.56 12.17
CA TYR A 21 -3.02 -18.50 11.21
C TYR A 21 -4.41 -18.91 11.71
N GLN A 22 -5.35 -18.98 10.78
CA GLN A 22 -6.71 -19.42 11.05
C GLN A 22 -6.94 -20.75 10.33
N HIS A 23 -7.09 -21.80 11.09
CA HIS A 23 -7.43 -23.11 10.54
C HIS A 23 -8.86 -23.13 10.01
N ILE A 24 -9.05 -23.75 8.84
CA ILE A 24 -10.35 -23.95 8.20
C ILE A 24 -10.62 -25.45 8.11
N GLU A 25 -11.63 -25.92 8.83
CA GLU A 25 -12.08 -27.30 8.74
C GLU A 25 -12.75 -27.56 7.39
N LEU A 26 -12.27 -28.60 6.72
CA LEU A 26 -12.81 -29.05 5.44
C LEU A 26 -13.35 -30.47 5.56
N SER A 27 -14.34 -30.81 4.74
CA SER A 27 -14.97 -32.15 4.70
C SER A 27 -14.12 -33.22 3.99
N PHE A 28 -12.93 -32.86 3.51
CA PHE A 28 -11.97 -33.73 2.81
C PHE A 28 -10.57 -33.58 3.43
N PRO A 29 -9.67 -34.56 3.24
CA PRO A 29 -8.41 -34.64 3.96
C PRO A 29 -7.34 -33.66 3.41
N VAL A 30 -7.62 -32.37 3.53
CA VAL A 30 -6.70 -31.28 3.22
C VAL A 30 -6.60 -30.38 4.45
N HIS A 31 -5.38 -30.07 4.89
CA HIS A 31 -5.13 -29.07 5.91
C HIS A 31 -5.09 -27.68 5.24
N LEU A 32 -5.99 -26.79 5.66
CA LEU A 32 -6.08 -25.44 5.12
C LEU A 32 -5.96 -24.41 6.25
N ASP A 33 -4.97 -23.56 6.14
CA ASP A 33 -4.82 -22.39 7.02
C ASP A 33 -4.87 -21.09 6.22
N ILE A 34 -5.46 -20.08 6.81
CA ILE A 34 -5.42 -18.72 6.31
C ILE A 34 -4.40 -17.94 7.14
N LYS A 35 -3.32 -17.48 6.52
CA LYS A 35 -2.39 -16.51 7.12
C LYS A 35 -3.05 -15.14 7.13
N ARG A 36 -3.41 -14.65 8.31
CA ARG A 36 -4.26 -13.47 8.54
C ARG A 36 -3.47 -12.17 8.40
N LEU A 37 -3.01 -11.87 7.17
CA LEU A 37 -2.31 -10.60 6.87
C LEU A 37 -3.18 -9.37 7.14
N ASP A 38 -4.49 -9.52 7.12
CA ASP A 38 -5.43 -8.46 7.44
C ASP A 38 -5.32 -7.98 8.90
N LEU A 39 -4.76 -8.80 9.80
CA LEU A 39 -4.56 -8.47 11.19
C LEU A 39 -3.20 -7.82 11.49
N VAL A 40 -2.29 -7.74 10.52
CA VAL A 40 -0.95 -7.15 10.73
C VAL A 40 -1.00 -5.71 11.24
N HIS A 41 -2.01 -4.95 10.79
CA HIS A 41 -2.28 -3.60 11.28
C HIS A 41 -3.73 -3.20 10.94
N PRO A 42 -4.48 -2.57 11.87
CA PRO A 42 -5.90 -2.30 11.68
C PRO A 42 -6.25 -1.34 10.54
N GLN A 43 -5.32 -0.49 10.12
CA GLN A 43 -5.55 0.52 9.07
C GLN A 43 -4.65 0.31 7.83
N ILE A 44 -3.44 -0.23 7.99
CA ILE A 44 -2.55 -0.59 6.89
C ILE A 44 -2.65 -2.11 6.72
N SER A 45 -3.83 -2.59 6.34
CA SER A 45 -4.17 -4.00 6.37
C SER A 45 -3.63 -4.79 5.17
N GLY A 46 -3.37 -6.08 5.40
CA GLY A 46 -3.02 -7.02 4.36
C GLY A 46 -1.68 -6.73 3.68
N ASN A 47 -1.57 -7.10 2.41
CA ASN A 47 -0.38 -6.91 1.61
C ASN A 47 0.06 -5.44 1.48
N LYS A 48 -0.81 -4.47 1.79
CA LYS A 48 -0.47 -3.05 1.70
C LYS A 48 0.52 -2.63 2.78
N PHE A 49 0.52 -3.29 3.92
CA PHE A 49 1.52 -3.10 4.97
C PHE A 49 2.94 -3.32 4.42
N PHE A 50 3.16 -4.45 3.80
CA PHE A 50 4.44 -4.85 3.22
C PHE A 50 4.83 -3.99 2.02
N LYS A 51 3.89 -3.71 1.12
CA LYS A 51 4.13 -2.91 -0.09
C LYS A 51 4.49 -1.46 0.22
N LEU A 52 3.92 -0.88 1.28
CA LEU A 52 4.20 0.51 1.65
C LEU A 52 5.50 0.67 2.45
N LYS A 53 5.95 -0.36 3.17
CA LYS A 53 7.12 -0.31 4.05
C LYS A 53 8.33 0.35 3.38
N TYR A 54 8.87 -0.25 2.35
CA TYR A 54 10.07 0.25 1.67
C TYR A 54 9.82 1.49 0.82
N ASN A 55 8.63 1.66 0.29
CA ASN A 55 8.25 2.88 -0.45
C ASN A 55 8.28 4.13 0.44
N LEU A 56 7.75 4.04 1.65
CA LEU A 56 7.79 5.16 2.59
C LEU A 56 9.20 5.42 3.14
N LEU A 57 9.97 4.36 3.33
CA LEU A 57 11.39 4.52 3.68
C LEU A 57 12.14 5.27 2.59
N ALA A 58 12.00 4.87 1.33
CA ALA A 58 12.64 5.52 0.20
C ALA A 58 12.22 6.99 0.05
N ALA A 59 10.93 7.31 0.27
CA ALA A 59 10.46 8.70 0.28
C ALA A 59 11.18 9.54 1.34
N LYS A 60 11.33 9.01 2.54
CA LYS A 60 12.03 9.68 3.64
C LYS A 60 13.54 9.81 3.41
N GLU A 61 14.17 8.76 2.90
CA GLU A 61 15.60 8.78 2.56
C GLU A 61 15.94 9.82 1.50
N GLN A 62 15.03 10.04 0.54
CA GLN A 62 15.14 11.10 -0.46
C GLN A 62 14.80 12.49 0.10
N GLY A 63 14.43 12.61 1.37
CA GLY A 63 14.03 13.87 1.98
C GLY A 63 12.72 14.45 1.47
N LEU A 64 11.88 13.60 0.82
CA LEU A 64 10.60 14.02 0.27
C LEU A 64 9.54 14.13 1.38
N SER A 65 8.72 15.17 1.30
CA SER A 65 7.73 15.51 2.33
C SER A 65 6.33 15.01 2.04
N SER A 66 6.09 14.47 0.83
CA SER A 66 4.79 13.97 0.41
C SER A 66 4.89 12.71 -0.44
N ILE A 67 3.80 11.97 -0.48
CA ILE A 67 3.62 10.80 -1.35
C ILE A 67 2.36 10.97 -2.20
N LEU A 68 2.43 10.52 -3.44
CA LEU A 68 1.32 10.49 -4.38
C LEU A 68 1.07 9.05 -4.81
N THR A 69 -0.19 8.67 -4.89
CA THR A 69 -0.57 7.35 -5.41
C THR A 69 -1.89 7.39 -6.17
N PHE A 70 -2.24 6.27 -6.79
CA PHE A 70 -3.37 6.11 -7.67
C PHE A 70 -4.35 5.06 -7.14
N GLY A 71 -5.66 5.28 -7.37
CA GLY A 71 -6.66 4.29 -7.00
C GLY A 71 -8.08 4.67 -7.41
N GLY A 72 -8.98 3.70 -7.34
CA GLY A 72 -10.42 3.95 -7.44
C GLY A 72 -11.00 4.37 -6.10
N ALA A 73 -12.30 4.74 -6.11
CA ALA A 73 -13.00 5.26 -4.94
C ALA A 73 -13.04 4.31 -3.72
N TYR A 74 -12.97 3.00 -3.95
CA TYR A 74 -12.97 1.97 -2.89
C TYR A 74 -11.63 1.28 -2.73
N SER A 75 -10.55 1.95 -3.13
CA SER A 75 -9.21 1.36 -3.12
C SER A 75 -8.67 1.20 -1.70
N ASN A 76 -8.39 -0.04 -1.30
CA ASN A 76 -7.67 -0.34 -0.06
C ASN A 76 -6.24 0.24 -0.07
N HIS A 77 -5.66 0.43 -1.25
CA HIS A 77 -4.35 1.04 -1.37
C HIS A 77 -4.40 2.54 -1.04
N ILE A 78 -5.41 3.27 -1.52
CA ILE A 78 -5.65 4.68 -1.15
C ILE A 78 -5.82 4.81 0.36
N ALA A 79 -6.68 3.99 0.98
CA ALA A 79 -6.92 4.03 2.42
C ALA A 79 -5.64 3.76 3.22
N ALA A 80 -4.90 2.70 2.88
CA ALA A 80 -3.66 2.33 3.54
C ALA A 80 -2.57 3.40 3.38
N THR A 81 -2.43 3.97 2.18
CA THR A 81 -1.45 5.03 1.90
C THR A 81 -1.77 6.31 2.67
N ALA A 82 -3.05 6.72 2.73
CA ALA A 82 -3.46 7.88 3.50
C ALA A 82 -3.13 7.73 4.99
N TYR A 83 -3.43 6.55 5.56
CA TYR A 83 -3.13 6.29 6.96
C TYR A 83 -1.62 6.23 7.24
N ALA A 84 -0.87 5.52 6.40
CA ALA A 84 0.57 5.40 6.55
C ALA A 84 1.26 6.78 6.44
N ALA A 85 0.87 7.60 5.47
CA ALA A 85 1.39 8.96 5.33
C ALA A 85 1.12 9.79 6.59
N HIS A 86 -0.12 9.78 7.08
CA HIS A 86 -0.50 10.47 8.32
C HIS A 86 0.34 10.02 9.51
N LEU A 87 0.49 8.71 9.70
CA LEU A 87 1.23 8.12 10.80
C LEU A 87 2.71 8.52 10.77
N PHE A 88 3.30 8.60 9.58
CA PHE A 88 4.73 8.90 9.39
C PHE A 88 5.03 10.37 9.12
N GLY A 89 4.03 11.25 9.27
CA GLY A 89 4.21 12.70 9.13
C GLY A 89 4.47 13.17 7.70
N LEU A 90 4.02 12.39 6.70
CA LEU A 90 4.07 12.77 5.29
C LEU A 90 2.71 13.32 4.84
N LYS A 91 2.73 14.26 3.92
CA LYS A 91 1.53 14.64 3.17
C LYS A 91 1.18 13.53 2.18
N SER A 92 -0.09 13.40 1.81
CA SER A 92 -0.51 12.42 0.81
C SER A 92 -1.43 13.00 -0.24
N ILE A 93 -1.30 12.50 -1.46
CA ILE A 93 -2.07 12.90 -2.64
C ILE A 93 -2.60 11.62 -3.27
N GLY A 94 -3.91 11.57 -3.49
CA GLY A 94 -4.58 10.46 -4.18
C GLY A 94 -5.10 10.91 -5.53
N ILE A 95 -4.60 10.33 -6.62
CA ILE A 95 -5.18 10.48 -7.95
C ILE A 95 -6.30 9.44 -8.07
N ILE A 96 -7.53 9.92 -8.04
CA ILE A 96 -8.74 9.10 -7.91
C ILE A 96 -9.40 8.95 -9.27
N ARG A 97 -9.57 7.71 -9.73
CA ARG A 97 -10.29 7.41 -10.97
C ARG A 97 -11.77 7.69 -10.82
N GLY A 98 -12.28 8.62 -11.63
CA GLY A 98 -13.70 8.97 -11.68
C GLY A 98 -13.94 10.45 -11.42
N GLU A 99 -13.76 11.29 -12.43
CA GLU A 99 -14.04 12.73 -12.38
C GLU A 99 -15.49 13.02 -12.00
N GLU A 100 -16.41 12.10 -12.33
CA GLU A 100 -17.82 12.14 -11.97
C GLU A 100 -18.09 12.09 -10.46
N LEU A 101 -17.09 11.78 -9.66
CA LEU A 101 -17.16 11.77 -8.19
C LEU A 101 -16.80 13.14 -7.60
N ALA A 102 -16.18 14.02 -8.36
CA ALA A 102 -15.85 15.37 -7.92
C ALA A 102 -17.15 16.12 -7.53
N GLY A 103 -17.17 16.70 -6.37
CA GLY A 103 -18.35 17.43 -5.87
C GLY A 103 -19.50 16.56 -5.34
N LYS A 104 -19.37 15.24 -5.36
CA LYS A 104 -20.33 14.32 -4.72
C LYS A 104 -19.92 14.01 -3.29
N PRO A 105 -20.86 13.57 -2.43
CA PRO A 105 -20.52 13.04 -1.12
C PRO A 105 -19.51 11.89 -1.24
N LEU A 106 -18.46 11.97 -0.46
CA LEU A 106 -17.42 10.92 -0.46
C LEU A 106 -17.96 9.63 0.17
N ASN A 107 -17.59 8.51 -0.40
CA ASN A 107 -17.79 7.23 0.25
C ASN A 107 -16.89 7.10 1.51
N PRO A 108 -17.13 6.12 2.40
CA PRO A 108 -16.37 5.98 3.64
C PRO A 108 -14.86 5.88 3.46
N THR A 109 -14.38 5.21 2.39
CA THR A 109 -12.95 5.06 2.09
C THR A 109 -12.29 6.40 1.80
N LEU A 110 -12.86 7.18 0.88
CA LEU A 110 -12.31 8.49 0.50
C LEU A 110 -12.51 9.53 1.60
N ALA A 111 -13.65 9.51 2.31
CA ALA A 111 -13.90 10.38 3.45
C ALA A 111 -12.86 10.15 4.56
N LYS A 112 -12.54 8.89 4.85
CA LYS A 112 -11.50 8.54 5.80
C LYS A 112 -10.11 9.00 5.32
N ALA A 113 -9.77 8.77 4.06
CA ALA A 113 -8.50 9.21 3.50
C ALA A 113 -8.35 10.74 3.58
N GLN A 114 -9.40 11.49 3.23
CA GLN A 114 -9.43 12.95 3.34
C GLN A 114 -9.29 13.41 4.80
N SER A 115 -9.98 12.77 5.75
CA SER A 115 -9.88 13.11 7.19
C SER A 115 -8.48 12.91 7.77
N LEU A 116 -7.66 12.06 7.13
CA LEU A 116 -6.25 11.81 7.46
C LEU A 116 -5.30 12.79 6.74
N GLY A 117 -5.85 13.77 6.01
CA GLY A 117 -5.08 14.80 5.31
C GLY A 117 -4.73 14.48 3.87
N MET A 118 -5.25 13.39 3.27
CA MET A 118 -5.01 13.11 1.86
C MET A 118 -5.74 14.11 0.97
N GLN A 119 -5.03 14.74 0.05
CA GLN A 119 -5.61 15.54 -1.02
C GLN A 119 -6.14 14.61 -2.10
N LEU A 120 -7.43 14.72 -2.44
CA LEU A 120 -8.07 13.88 -3.45
C LEU A 120 -8.18 14.66 -4.77
N HIS A 121 -7.54 14.15 -5.81
CA HIS A 121 -7.62 14.68 -7.18
C HIS A 121 -8.37 13.70 -8.05
N PHE A 122 -9.59 14.07 -8.43
CA PHE A 122 -10.44 13.24 -9.27
C PHE A 122 -10.09 13.49 -10.74
N VAL A 123 -9.75 12.42 -11.44
CA VAL A 123 -9.37 12.47 -12.86
C VAL A 123 -10.29 11.59 -13.71
N SER A 124 -10.40 11.90 -14.99
CA SER A 124 -11.18 11.11 -15.93
C SER A 124 -10.62 9.69 -16.07
N ARG A 125 -11.45 8.75 -16.51
CA ARG A 125 -10.98 7.39 -16.78
C ARG A 125 -9.95 7.35 -17.90
N HIS A 126 -10.00 8.29 -18.82
CA HIS A 126 -9.02 8.43 -19.89
C HIS A 126 -7.67 8.87 -19.31
N GLU A 127 -7.65 9.94 -18.54
CA GLU A 127 -6.45 10.45 -17.89
C GLU A 127 -5.84 9.39 -16.93
N TYR A 128 -6.67 8.70 -16.16
CA TYR A 128 -6.22 7.64 -15.26
C TYR A 128 -5.48 6.49 -15.96
N ARG A 129 -5.76 6.23 -17.24
CA ARG A 129 -5.02 5.21 -18.02
C ARG A 129 -3.58 5.59 -18.27
N LEU A 130 -3.25 6.88 -18.22
CA LEU A 130 -1.89 7.40 -18.42
C LEU A 130 -1.00 7.28 -17.18
N ARG A 131 -1.51 6.78 -16.05
CA ARG A 131 -0.81 6.75 -14.74
C ARG A 131 0.55 6.07 -14.73
N ASP A 132 0.82 5.21 -15.71
CA ASP A 132 2.10 4.51 -15.87
C ASP A 132 2.96 5.13 -16.99
N GLU A 133 2.45 6.17 -17.69
CA GLU A 133 3.15 6.86 -18.78
C GLU A 133 4.15 7.88 -18.23
N ALA A 134 5.39 7.84 -18.73
CA ALA A 134 6.48 8.70 -18.26
C ALA A 134 6.15 10.19 -18.31
N ASN A 135 5.50 10.64 -19.41
CA ASN A 135 5.12 12.04 -19.59
C ASN A 135 4.09 12.50 -18.56
N TYR A 136 3.11 11.65 -18.24
CA TYR A 136 2.09 11.96 -17.23
C TYR A 136 2.69 12.00 -15.82
N LEU A 137 3.56 11.04 -15.49
CA LEU A 137 4.28 11.04 -14.22
C LEU A 137 5.16 12.29 -14.07
N GLN A 138 5.81 12.73 -15.14
CA GLN A 138 6.58 13.98 -15.14
C GLN A 138 5.69 15.22 -14.90
N GLN A 139 4.51 15.28 -15.50
CA GLN A 139 3.52 16.35 -15.26
C GLN A 139 3.07 16.37 -13.80
N LEU A 140 2.77 15.21 -13.23
CA LEU A 140 2.42 15.10 -11.82
C LEU A 140 3.57 15.51 -10.89
N GLN A 141 4.82 15.18 -11.25
CA GLN A 141 6.00 15.62 -10.47
C GLN A 141 6.19 17.14 -10.51
N GLN A 142 5.86 17.79 -11.64
CA GLN A 142 5.88 19.27 -11.76
C GLN A 142 4.75 19.92 -10.97
N GLN A 143 3.56 19.32 -11.01
CA GLN A 143 2.38 19.81 -10.29
C GLN A 143 2.51 19.62 -8.77
N PHE A 144 3.14 18.54 -8.35
CA PHE A 144 3.35 18.17 -6.95
C PHE A 144 4.86 18.00 -6.66
N PRO A 145 5.61 19.08 -6.54
CA PRO A 145 7.05 19.00 -6.26
C PRO A 145 7.29 18.37 -4.88
N GLN A 146 8.49 17.84 -4.65
CA GLN A 146 8.89 17.19 -3.40
C GLN A 146 7.97 15.98 -3.02
N THR A 147 7.47 15.27 -4.03
CA THR A 147 6.55 14.14 -3.84
C THR A 147 7.14 12.85 -4.39
N TYR A 148 7.08 11.80 -3.59
CA TYR A 148 7.39 10.43 -4.01
C TYR A 148 6.16 9.78 -4.63
N ILE A 149 6.28 9.29 -5.85
CA ILE A 149 5.17 8.64 -6.56
C ILE A 149 5.21 7.13 -6.32
N ILE A 150 4.13 6.60 -5.74
CA ILE A 150 3.89 5.17 -5.55
C ILE A 150 2.89 4.72 -6.60
N PRO A 151 3.21 3.72 -7.45
CA PRO A 151 2.31 3.21 -8.48
C PRO A 151 0.97 2.69 -7.93
N GLU A 152 -0.02 2.49 -8.82
CA GLU A 152 -1.31 1.88 -8.46
C GLU A 152 -1.11 0.53 -7.75
N GLY A 153 -1.83 0.35 -6.63
CA GLY A 153 -1.71 -0.86 -5.81
C GLY A 153 -0.37 -1.00 -5.09
N GLY A 154 0.53 -0.01 -5.20
CA GLY A 154 1.87 -0.01 -4.62
C GLY A 154 2.86 -0.92 -5.34
N THR A 155 2.63 -1.29 -6.60
CA THR A 155 3.41 -2.32 -7.29
C THR A 155 4.65 -1.74 -7.96
N ASN A 156 5.81 -1.92 -7.32
CA ASN A 156 7.16 -1.62 -7.82
C ASN A 156 8.17 -2.56 -7.14
N GLU A 157 9.45 -2.44 -7.44
CA GLU A 157 10.52 -3.28 -6.88
C GLU A 157 10.57 -3.22 -5.34
N LEU A 158 10.39 -2.04 -4.73
CA LEU A 158 10.35 -1.88 -3.28
C LEU A 158 9.15 -2.58 -2.65
N ALA A 159 8.02 -2.61 -3.34
CA ALA A 159 6.84 -3.36 -2.88
C ALA A 159 7.05 -4.87 -3.00
N VAL A 160 7.72 -5.34 -4.04
CA VAL A 160 8.13 -6.75 -4.20
C VAL A 160 9.06 -7.13 -3.05
N GLN A 161 10.09 -6.33 -2.79
CA GLN A 161 11.00 -6.52 -1.66
C GLN A 161 10.24 -6.63 -0.32
N GLY A 162 9.28 -5.74 -0.07
CA GLY A 162 8.45 -5.82 1.14
C GLY A 162 7.61 -7.09 1.19
N CYS A 163 7.06 -7.54 0.07
CA CYS A 163 6.26 -8.75 0.00
C CYS A 163 7.06 -10.04 0.27
N GLN A 164 8.38 -10.04 0.10
CA GLN A 164 9.25 -11.17 0.50
C GLN A 164 9.17 -11.45 2.01
N GLU A 165 8.81 -10.45 2.81
CA GLU A 165 8.64 -10.63 4.26
C GLU A 165 7.31 -11.30 4.66
N ILE A 166 6.41 -11.54 3.70
CA ILE A 166 5.10 -12.16 3.98
C ILE A 166 5.26 -13.61 4.37
N LEU A 167 6.15 -14.34 3.68
CA LEU A 167 6.42 -15.74 3.97
C LEU A 167 7.62 -15.86 4.91
N SER A 168 7.45 -16.71 5.90
CA SER A 168 8.51 -17.09 6.84
C SER A 168 9.02 -18.50 6.52
N GLN A 169 10.14 -18.87 7.13
CA GLN A 169 10.64 -20.25 7.05
C GLN A 169 9.61 -21.28 7.52
N TYR A 170 8.81 -20.93 8.53
CA TYR A 170 7.70 -21.77 8.99
C TYR A 170 6.70 -22.07 7.87
N ASP A 171 6.30 -21.07 7.07
CA ASP A 171 5.35 -21.28 5.97
C ASP A 171 5.89 -22.27 4.95
N LEU A 172 7.18 -22.15 4.60
CA LEU A 172 7.84 -23.01 3.61
C LEU A 172 8.02 -24.44 4.10
N GLU A 173 8.11 -24.66 5.40
CA GLU A 173 8.29 -25.98 6.01
C GLU A 173 6.95 -26.69 6.30
N GLN A 174 5.87 -25.93 6.53
CA GLN A 174 4.59 -26.48 6.97
C GLN A 174 3.59 -26.73 5.83
N TYR A 175 3.72 -26.03 4.70
CA TYR A 175 2.71 -26.08 3.64
C TYR A 175 3.30 -26.52 2.30
N ASP A 176 2.69 -27.50 1.67
CA ASP A 176 3.05 -27.97 0.32
C ASP A 176 2.62 -26.99 -0.78
N VAL A 177 1.58 -26.18 -0.52
CA VAL A 177 1.01 -25.23 -1.48
C VAL A 177 0.66 -23.93 -0.78
N ILE A 178 1.10 -22.80 -1.36
CA ILE A 178 0.78 -21.46 -0.91
C ILE A 178 0.00 -20.75 -2.01
N CYS A 179 -1.16 -20.20 -1.66
CA CYS A 179 -2.04 -19.49 -2.58
C CYS A 179 -2.21 -18.04 -2.15
N CYS A 180 -2.22 -17.13 -3.12
CA CYS A 180 -2.62 -15.75 -2.86
C CYS A 180 -3.52 -15.20 -3.98
N ALA A 181 -4.40 -14.24 -3.64
CA ALA A 181 -5.18 -13.52 -4.63
C ALA A 181 -4.30 -12.56 -5.43
N VAL A 182 -4.38 -12.62 -6.75
CA VAL A 182 -3.56 -11.81 -7.65
C VAL A 182 -4.39 -10.70 -8.29
N GLY A 183 -4.01 -9.44 -8.05
CA GLY A 183 -4.51 -8.25 -8.76
C GLY A 183 -3.43 -7.68 -9.67
N THR A 184 -2.63 -6.73 -9.16
CA THR A 184 -1.51 -6.10 -9.89
C THR A 184 -0.25 -6.98 -9.98
N GLY A 185 -0.25 -8.18 -9.43
CA GLY A 185 0.90 -9.10 -9.45
C GLY A 185 1.95 -8.87 -8.36
N GLY A 186 2.12 -7.66 -7.87
CA GLY A 186 3.22 -7.29 -6.98
C GLY A 186 3.29 -8.02 -5.62
N THR A 187 2.24 -8.74 -5.20
CA THR A 187 2.31 -9.55 -3.97
C THR A 187 2.93 -10.92 -4.26
N ILE A 188 2.54 -11.53 -5.36
CA ILE A 188 3.04 -12.86 -5.74
C ILE A 188 4.46 -12.81 -6.33
N SER A 189 4.92 -11.63 -6.71
CA SER A 189 6.28 -11.43 -7.23
C SER A 189 7.34 -11.33 -6.12
N GLY A 190 6.93 -11.14 -4.88
CA GLY A 190 7.81 -11.18 -3.69
C GLY A 190 7.79 -12.54 -3.06
#